data_fce9199b1f2ad9a3e78a0593f96d1230
#
_entry.id   fce9199b1f2ad9a3e78a0593f96d1230
#
_cell.length_a   1.000
_cell.length_b   1.000
_cell.length_c   1.000
_cell.angle_alpha   90.00
_cell.angle_beta   90.00
_cell.angle_gamma   90.00
#
_symmetry.space_group_name_H-M   'P 1'
#
loop_
_entity.id
_entity.type
_entity.pdbx_description
1 polymer ?
#
loop_
_entity_poly.entity_id
_entity_poly.type
_entity_poly.pdbx_seq_one_letter_code
_entity_poly.pdbx_strand_id
1 'polypeptide(L)'
;MRLTMLLPLMLTTAAMPVLAADPKPEIDRPESTPQAVGAAHTLRSIPEACARIEGVFTGNAADPYKFAVVRTSPNCQPRARFVDAAKASPSVATGWVFNDLIRVPSADCPSRKAVVKVWRRPAANATPELDAQGSARIYLGDAKQAAQADTLSAIPVFAAEMKVESGGCD
;
A
#
# COMPACT_ATOMS: atom_id res chain seq x y z
N MET A 1 29.80 -9.84 66.85
CA MET A 1 29.09 -9.02 65.85
C MET A 1 29.16 -9.79 64.51
N ARG A 2 28.02 -10.37 64.07
CA ARG A 2 27.92 -11.07 62.78
C ARG A 2 27.14 -10.14 61.82
N LEU A 3 27.86 -9.69 60.78
CA LEU A 3 27.29 -8.80 59.76
C LEU A 3 26.68 -9.67 58.67
N THR A 4 25.38 -9.71 58.60
CA THR A 4 24.62 -10.45 57.55
C THR A 4 24.43 -9.54 56.34
N MET A 5 25.13 -9.83 55.25
CA MET A 5 25.06 -9.10 54.00
C MET A 5 23.88 -9.65 53.17
N LEU A 6 22.79 -8.87 53.08
CA LEU A 6 21.65 -9.17 52.17
C LEU A 6 21.96 -8.70 50.79
N LEU A 7 22.07 -9.64 49.82
CA LEU A 7 22.26 -9.38 48.42
C LEU A 7 20.88 -9.19 47.73
N PRO A 8 20.54 -8.04 47.09
CA PRO A 8 19.29 -7.90 46.39
C PRO A 8 19.35 -8.62 45.06
N LEU A 9 18.43 -9.57 44.85
CA LEU A 9 18.20 -10.28 43.59
C LEU A 9 17.49 -9.35 42.61
N MET A 10 18.20 -8.82 41.62
CA MET A 10 17.67 -8.02 40.53
C MET A 10 16.97 -8.95 39.52
N LEU A 11 15.63 -8.93 39.50
CA LEU A 11 14.83 -9.66 38.52
C LEU A 11 14.73 -8.82 37.24
N THR A 12 15.54 -9.16 36.22
CA THR A 12 15.45 -8.54 34.90
C THR A 12 14.31 -9.18 34.11
N THR A 13 13.21 -8.47 33.97
CA THR A 13 12.11 -8.86 33.06
C THR A 13 12.53 -8.59 31.62
N ALA A 14 12.84 -9.64 30.87
CA ALA A 14 13.05 -9.55 29.43
C ALA A 14 11.70 -9.26 28.75
N ALA A 15 11.51 -8.05 28.24
CA ALA A 15 10.37 -7.72 27.39
C ALA A 15 10.57 -8.41 26.03
N MET A 16 9.78 -9.44 25.73
CA MET A 16 9.75 -10.05 24.39
C MET A 16 9.08 -9.05 23.43
N PRO A 17 9.68 -8.81 22.24
CA PRO A 17 9.03 -8.01 21.22
C PRO A 17 7.76 -8.76 20.74
N VAL A 18 6.61 -8.17 20.96
CA VAL A 18 5.36 -8.64 20.37
C VAL A 18 5.46 -8.33 18.87
N LEU A 19 5.63 -9.35 18.06
CA LEU A 19 5.49 -9.22 16.60
C LEU A 19 4.03 -8.83 16.33
N ALA A 20 3.81 -7.56 16.03
CA ALA A 20 2.50 -7.09 15.60
C ALA A 20 2.14 -7.83 14.31
N ALA A 21 1.03 -8.57 14.33
CA ALA A 21 0.50 -9.20 13.13
C ALA A 21 0.22 -8.12 12.08
N ASP A 22 0.48 -8.44 10.79
CA ASP A 22 0.13 -7.54 9.69
C ASP A 22 -1.35 -7.15 9.78
N PRO A 23 -1.71 -5.88 9.61
CA PRO A 23 -3.08 -5.44 9.65
C PRO A 23 -3.89 -6.13 8.54
N LYS A 24 -5.19 -6.36 8.79
CA LYS A 24 -6.09 -6.90 7.76
C LYS A 24 -6.30 -5.85 6.66
N PRO A 25 -6.22 -6.21 5.36
CA PRO A 25 -6.50 -5.27 4.28
C PRO A 25 -8.00 -4.90 4.24
N GLU A 26 -8.31 -3.67 3.80
CA GLU A 26 -9.70 -3.22 3.57
C GLU A 26 -10.38 -4.05 2.48
N ILE A 27 -9.62 -4.48 1.47
CA ILE A 27 -10.09 -5.31 0.36
C ILE A 27 -9.52 -6.73 0.53
N ASP A 28 -10.38 -7.65 0.82
CA ASP A 28 -10.06 -9.07 0.89
C ASP A 28 -10.21 -9.69 -0.50
N ARG A 29 -9.10 -10.15 -1.09
CA ARG A 29 -9.09 -10.75 -2.43
C ARG A 29 -8.64 -12.19 -2.37
N PRO A 30 -9.27 -13.06 -3.17
CA PRO A 30 -8.69 -14.37 -3.45
C PRO A 30 -7.37 -14.20 -4.21
N GLU A 31 -6.56 -15.24 -4.21
CA GLU A 31 -5.38 -15.33 -5.06
C GLU A 31 -5.78 -15.21 -6.54
N SER A 32 -5.02 -14.43 -7.29
CA SER A 32 -5.27 -14.24 -8.72
C SER A 32 -4.96 -15.51 -9.53
N THR A 33 -5.48 -15.60 -10.73
CA THR A 33 -5.08 -16.65 -11.68
C THR A 33 -3.59 -16.56 -11.99
N PRO A 34 -2.89 -17.70 -12.13
CA PRO A 34 -1.48 -17.72 -12.49
C PRO A 34 -1.19 -16.95 -13.79
N GLN A 35 -0.08 -16.21 -13.81
CA GLN A 35 0.33 -15.39 -14.95
C GLN A 35 1.58 -15.96 -15.60
N ALA A 36 1.60 -15.99 -16.93
CA ALA A 36 2.74 -16.47 -17.71
C ALA A 36 3.91 -15.46 -17.66
N VAL A 37 5.13 -15.99 -17.78
CA VAL A 37 6.33 -15.17 -17.93
C VAL A 37 6.22 -14.32 -19.19
N GLY A 38 6.59 -13.04 -19.10
CA GLY A 38 6.49 -12.07 -20.18
C GLY A 38 5.09 -11.49 -20.43
N ALA A 39 4.05 -12.02 -19.78
CA ALA A 39 2.70 -11.49 -19.91
C ALA A 39 2.47 -10.33 -18.92
N ALA A 40 2.32 -9.12 -19.47
CA ALA A 40 1.92 -7.97 -18.66
C ALA A 40 0.46 -8.12 -18.20
N HIS A 41 0.20 -7.84 -16.93
CA HIS A 41 -1.14 -7.95 -16.36
C HIS A 41 -1.43 -6.80 -15.38
N THR A 42 -2.70 -6.46 -15.26
CA THR A 42 -3.15 -5.43 -14.33
C THR A 42 -3.35 -6.03 -12.95
N LEU A 43 -2.63 -5.51 -11.98
CA LEU A 43 -2.78 -5.85 -10.56
C LEU A 43 -3.95 -5.09 -9.95
N ARG A 44 -3.99 -3.78 -10.16
CA ARG A 44 -5.01 -2.89 -9.61
C ARG A 44 -5.15 -1.62 -10.40
N SER A 45 -6.38 -1.18 -10.61
CA SER A 45 -6.69 0.17 -11.06
C SER A 45 -7.11 1.04 -9.87
N ILE A 46 -6.61 2.26 -9.83
CA ILE A 46 -6.94 3.29 -8.84
C ILE A 46 -7.39 4.53 -9.62
N PRO A 47 -8.69 4.58 -10.00
CA PRO A 47 -9.21 5.65 -10.86
C PRO A 47 -9.01 7.04 -10.26
N GLU A 48 -9.11 7.16 -8.94
CA GLU A 48 -8.94 8.42 -8.22
C GLU A 48 -7.53 9.01 -8.41
N ALA A 49 -6.53 8.14 -8.55
CA ALA A 49 -5.14 8.54 -8.80
C ALA A 49 -4.80 8.58 -10.30
N CYS A 50 -5.76 8.32 -11.19
CA CYS A 50 -5.50 8.12 -12.62
C CYS A 50 -4.40 7.09 -12.88
N ALA A 51 -4.31 6.07 -12.07
CA ALA A 51 -3.21 5.13 -12.05
C ALA A 51 -3.69 3.68 -12.19
N ARG A 52 -2.84 2.86 -12.78
CA ARG A 52 -2.96 1.41 -12.83
C ARG A 52 -1.63 0.79 -12.44
N ILE A 53 -1.68 -0.18 -11.54
CA ILE A 53 -0.52 -0.98 -11.18
C ILE A 53 -0.48 -2.17 -12.14
N GLU A 54 0.61 -2.30 -12.85
CA GLU A 54 0.87 -3.40 -13.77
C GLU A 54 2.04 -4.24 -13.30
N GLY A 55 2.01 -5.52 -13.59
CA GLY A 55 3.07 -6.45 -13.25
C GLY A 55 3.42 -7.40 -14.39
N VAL A 56 4.60 -7.98 -14.32
CA VAL A 56 5.08 -8.99 -15.27
C VAL A 56 6.12 -9.89 -14.61
N PHE A 57 5.96 -11.21 -14.74
CA PHE A 57 7.02 -12.16 -14.41
C PHE A 57 8.09 -12.11 -15.50
N THR A 58 9.35 -11.97 -15.11
CA THR A 58 10.45 -11.74 -16.06
C THR A 58 11.11 -13.01 -16.56
N GLY A 59 10.94 -14.13 -15.86
CA GLY A 59 11.71 -15.35 -16.08
C GLY A 59 13.16 -15.28 -15.56
N ASN A 60 13.60 -14.14 -15.02
CA ASN A 60 14.91 -13.98 -14.45
C ASN A 60 14.89 -14.27 -12.94
N ALA A 61 15.68 -15.21 -12.47
CA ALA A 61 15.73 -15.60 -11.07
C ALA A 61 16.21 -14.47 -10.14
N ALA A 62 17.08 -13.57 -10.62
CA ALA A 62 17.60 -12.44 -9.82
C ALA A 62 16.59 -11.27 -9.72
N ASP A 63 15.68 -11.14 -10.68
CA ASP A 63 14.65 -10.09 -10.72
C ASP A 63 13.36 -10.71 -11.27
N PRO A 64 12.72 -11.60 -10.51
CA PRO A 64 11.69 -12.50 -11.04
C PRO A 64 10.37 -11.81 -11.38
N TYR A 65 10.15 -10.61 -10.88
CA TYR A 65 8.92 -9.87 -11.11
C TYR A 65 9.16 -8.36 -11.13
N LYS A 66 8.62 -7.69 -12.11
CA LYS A 66 8.61 -6.23 -12.21
C LYS A 66 7.20 -5.72 -12.06
N PHE A 67 7.06 -4.58 -11.36
CA PHE A 67 5.81 -3.85 -11.34
C PHE A 67 6.04 -2.37 -11.61
N ALA A 68 5.03 -1.72 -12.15
CA ALA A 68 5.05 -0.30 -12.44
C ALA A 68 3.69 0.32 -12.18
N VAL A 69 3.71 1.59 -11.78
CA VAL A 69 2.51 2.42 -11.71
C VAL A 69 2.44 3.25 -12.98
N VAL A 70 1.43 2.98 -13.80
CA VAL A 70 1.24 3.66 -15.08
C VAL A 70 0.03 4.58 -15.03
N ARG A 71 0.10 5.71 -15.72
CA ARG A 71 -1.03 6.61 -15.87
C ARG A 71 -2.05 6.03 -16.82
N THR A 72 -3.33 6.04 -16.44
CA THR A 72 -4.40 5.43 -17.25
C THR A 72 -4.81 6.27 -18.45
N SER A 73 -4.68 7.60 -18.36
CA SER A 73 -4.98 8.53 -19.46
C SER A 73 -4.26 9.85 -19.27
N PRO A 74 -3.76 10.49 -20.35
CA PRO A 74 -3.15 11.82 -20.29
C PRO A 74 -4.15 12.91 -19.87
N ASN A 75 -5.45 12.70 -20.17
CA ASN A 75 -6.53 13.66 -19.87
C ASN A 75 -7.18 13.43 -18.49
N CYS A 76 -6.81 12.39 -17.78
CA CYS A 76 -7.35 12.12 -16.46
C CYS A 76 -6.84 13.14 -15.44
N GLN A 77 -7.76 13.74 -14.69
CA GLN A 77 -7.46 14.67 -13.60
C GLN A 77 -7.47 13.91 -12.27
N PRO A 78 -6.32 13.70 -11.63
CA PRO A 78 -6.25 12.90 -10.42
C PRO A 78 -6.85 13.64 -9.21
N ARG A 79 -7.64 12.91 -8.42
CA ARG A 79 -8.15 13.33 -7.11
C ARG A 79 -7.44 12.61 -5.96
N ALA A 80 -6.46 11.82 -6.29
CA ALA A 80 -5.51 11.17 -5.40
C ALA A 80 -4.15 11.12 -6.10
N ARG A 81 -3.09 10.90 -5.37
CA ARG A 81 -1.76 10.74 -5.96
C ARG A 81 -1.13 9.42 -5.55
N PHE A 82 -0.25 8.93 -6.39
CA PHE A 82 0.57 7.78 -6.10
C PHE A 82 1.98 8.23 -5.73
N VAL A 83 2.54 7.65 -4.66
CA VAL A 83 3.89 8.00 -4.19
C VAL A 83 4.75 6.74 -4.07
N ASP A 84 6.05 6.94 -4.09
CA ASP A 84 7.03 5.91 -3.87
C ASP A 84 6.96 5.38 -2.43
N ALA A 85 6.66 4.09 -2.28
CA ALA A 85 6.54 3.44 -0.98
C ALA A 85 7.86 3.44 -0.20
N ALA A 86 9.00 3.32 -0.88
CA ALA A 86 10.31 3.34 -0.21
C ALA A 86 10.57 4.67 0.49
N LYS A 87 10.08 5.78 -0.08
CA LYS A 87 10.18 7.13 0.52
C LYS A 87 9.09 7.40 1.55
N ALA A 88 7.88 6.89 1.30
CA ALA A 88 6.71 7.14 2.14
C ALA A 88 6.69 6.29 3.39
N SER A 89 7.33 5.12 3.38
CA SER A 89 7.36 4.12 4.47
C SER A 89 5.98 3.87 5.07
N PRO A 90 5.01 3.39 4.28
CA PRO A 90 3.62 3.29 4.71
C PRO A 90 3.48 2.28 5.86
N SER A 91 2.78 2.69 6.91
CA SER A 91 2.44 1.84 8.05
C SER A 91 1.20 2.38 8.76
N VAL A 92 0.51 1.53 9.52
CA VAL A 92 -0.64 1.95 10.33
C VAL A 92 -0.21 3.02 11.34
N ALA A 93 0.98 2.90 11.92
CA ALA A 93 1.51 3.86 12.89
C ALA A 93 1.72 5.26 12.29
N THR A 94 1.93 5.35 10.97
CA THR A 94 2.11 6.62 10.26
C THR A 94 0.84 7.11 9.57
N GLY A 95 -0.33 6.57 9.95
CA GLY A 95 -1.64 7.00 9.45
C GLY A 95 -2.01 6.45 8.06
N TRP A 96 -1.34 5.39 7.63
CA TRP A 96 -1.73 4.65 6.43
C TRP A 96 -2.69 3.52 6.77
N VAL A 97 -3.58 3.24 5.85
CA VAL A 97 -4.52 2.13 5.91
C VAL A 97 -4.03 1.06 4.94
N PHE A 98 -3.98 -0.19 5.40
CA PHE A 98 -3.68 -1.32 4.53
C PHE A 98 -4.88 -1.57 3.63
N ASN A 99 -4.81 -1.09 2.38
CA ASN A 99 -5.96 -1.04 1.50
C ASN A 99 -6.21 -2.36 0.76
N ASP A 100 -5.17 -2.97 0.20
CA ASP A 100 -5.34 -4.16 -0.65
C ASP A 100 -4.10 -5.07 -0.58
N LEU A 101 -4.35 -6.38 -0.61
CA LEU A 101 -3.31 -7.40 -0.67
C LEU A 101 -3.53 -8.29 -1.89
N ILE A 102 -2.67 -8.13 -2.88
CA ILE A 102 -2.76 -8.82 -4.16
C ILE A 102 -1.71 -9.91 -4.22
N ARG A 103 -2.12 -11.14 -4.50
CA ARG A 103 -1.24 -12.29 -4.69
C ARG A 103 -1.42 -12.84 -6.09
N VAL A 104 -0.34 -12.89 -6.84
CA VAL A 104 -0.33 -13.39 -8.23
C VAL A 104 0.70 -14.50 -8.33
N PRO A 105 0.28 -15.75 -8.54
CA PRO A 105 1.21 -16.84 -8.79
C PRO A 105 1.77 -16.79 -10.22
N SER A 106 2.99 -17.30 -10.39
CA SER A 106 3.55 -17.56 -11.71
C SER A 106 2.95 -18.84 -12.31
N ALA A 107 2.62 -18.82 -13.59
CA ALA A 107 2.13 -20.02 -14.28
C ALA A 107 3.21 -21.11 -14.37
N ASP A 108 4.47 -20.71 -14.54
CA ASP A 108 5.60 -21.65 -14.64
C ASP A 108 6.01 -22.24 -13.30
N CYS A 109 5.69 -21.52 -12.20
CA CYS A 109 6.05 -21.88 -10.85
C CYS A 109 4.99 -21.37 -9.86
N PRO A 110 3.90 -22.12 -9.63
CA PRO A 110 2.79 -21.66 -8.77
C PRO A 110 3.18 -21.37 -7.31
N SER A 111 4.27 -21.95 -6.82
CA SER A 111 4.84 -21.62 -5.51
C SER A 111 5.57 -20.27 -5.47
N ARG A 112 5.90 -19.71 -6.64
CA ARG A 112 6.44 -18.34 -6.77
C ARG A 112 5.29 -17.37 -6.94
N LYS A 113 5.16 -16.45 -6.00
CA LYS A 113 4.05 -15.47 -5.98
C LYS A 113 4.60 -14.05 -5.87
N ALA A 114 4.10 -13.17 -6.72
CA ALA A 114 4.24 -11.74 -6.51
C ALA A 114 3.17 -11.30 -5.49
N VAL A 115 3.61 -10.69 -4.41
CA VAL A 115 2.75 -10.17 -3.34
C VAL A 115 2.86 -8.66 -3.32
N VAL A 116 1.77 -7.98 -3.64
CA VAL A 116 1.70 -6.52 -3.68
C VAL A 116 0.79 -6.03 -2.58
N LYS A 117 1.36 -5.24 -1.66
CA LYS A 117 0.63 -4.52 -0.62
C LYS A 117 0.32 -3.12 -1.12
N VAL A 118 -0.95 -2.77 -1.20
CA VAL A 118 -1.38 -1.40 -1.53
C VAL A 118 -1.81 -0.70 -0.26
N TRP A 119 -1.25 0.47 -0.05
CA TRP A 119 -1.54 1.33 1.08
C TRP A 119 -2.28 2.57 0.63
N ARG A 120 -3.17 3.08 1.47
CA ARG A 120 -3.91 4.31 1.27
C ARG A 120 -3.76 5.20 2.50
N ARG A 121 -3.36 6.44 2.29
CA ARG A 121 -3.44 7.48 3.31
C ARG A 121 -4.64 8.36 3.00
N PRO A 122 -5.68 8.36 3.84
CA PRO A 122 -6.87 9.19 3.60
C PRO A 122 -6.50 10.68 3.63
N ALA A 123 -7.31 11.49 2.98
CA ALA A 123 -7.20 12.94 3.14
C ALA A 123 -7.53 13.34 4.59
N ALA A 124 -6.83 14.35 5.10
CA ALA A 124 -7.04 14.82 6.48
C ALA A 124 -8.40 15.51 6.69
N ASN A 125 -9.09 15.86 5.60
CA ASN A 125 -10.32 16.67 5.65
C ASN A 125 -11.57 15.79 5.56
N ALA A 126 -12.65 16.28 6.16
CA ALA A 126 -13.97 15.69 6.10
C ALA A 126 -14.37 15.40 4.64
N THR A 127 -15.10 14.31 4.45
CA THR A 127 -15.76 14.02 3.17
C THR A 127 -16.56 15.26 2.75
N PRO A 128 -16.42 15.77 1.52
CA PRO A 128 -17.21 16.91 1.08
C PRO A 128 -18.69 16.58 1.24
N GLU A 129 -19.49 17.57 1.65
CA GLU A 129 -20.93 17.41 1.72
C GLU A 129 -21.46 17.02 0.34
N LEU A 130 -22.27 15.97 0.32
CA LEU A 130 -22.91 15.51 -0.91
C LEU A 130 -24.16 16.36 -1.16
N ASP A 131 -24.39 16.73 -2.42
CA ASP A 131 -25.64 17.35 -2.84
C ASP A 131 -26.83 16.35 -2.77
N ALA A 132 -28.04 16.82 -3.06
CA ALA A 132 -29.24 15.99 -3.04
C ALA A 132 -29.19 14.79 -4.02
N GLN A 133 -28.25 14.80 -4.96
CA GLN A 133 -27.99 13.73 -5.93
C GLN A 133 -26.85 12.80 -5.49
N GLY A 134 -26.30 12.99 -4.29
CA GLY A 134 -25.19 12.20 -3.77
C GLY A 134 -23.83 12.52 -4.41
N SER A 135 -23.69 13.68 -5.04
CA SER A 135 -22.48 14.11 -5.73
C SER A 135 -21.81 15.28 -5.00
N ALA A 136 -20.49 15.26 -4.88
CA ALA A 136 -19.72 16.42 -4.45
C ALA A 136 -19.23 17.20 -5.68
N ARG A 137 -19.62 18.47 -5.79
CA ARG A 137 -19.15 19.38 -6.84
C ARG A 137 -18.12 20.34 -6.24
N ILE A 138 -16.91 20.27 -6.75
CA ILE A 138 -15.89 21.30 -6.47
C ILE A 138 -15.94 22.28 -7.65
N TYR A 139 -16.37 23.51 -7.38
CA TYR A 139 -16.32 24.56 -8.40
C TYR A 139 -14.87 24.96 -8.65
N LEU A 140 -14.51 25.11 -9.92
CA LEU A 140 -13.15 25.47 -10.33
C LEU A 140 -12.68 26.80 -9.68
N GLY A 141 -13.60 27.73 -9.42
CA GLY A 141 -13.35 28.98 -8.72
C GLY A 141 -12.91 28.75 -7.28
N ASP A 142 -13.64 27.94 -6.55
CA ASP A 142 -13.37 27.62 -5.15
C ASP A 142 -12.05 26.85 -5.00
N ALA A 143 -11.77 25.91 -5.94
CA ALA A 143 -10.52 25.20 -5.98
C ALA A 143 -9.32 26.09 -6.24
N LYS A 144 -9.47 27.12 -7.11
CA LYS A 144 -8.41 28.11 -7.35
C LYS A 144 -8.16 29.01 -6.13
N GLN A 145 -9.22 29.45 -5.46
CA GLN A 145 -9.10 30.24 -4.23
C GLN A 145 -8.45 29.43 -3.11
N ALA A 146 -8.86 28.18 -2.92
CA ALA A 146 -8.27 27.27 -1.94
C ALA A 146 -6.78 27.01 -2.24
N ALA A 147 -6.41 26.87 -3.52
CA ALA A 147 -5.02 26.73 -3.93
C ALA A 147 -4.18 27.98 -3.62
N GLN A 148 -4.74 29.18 -3.85
CA GLN A 148 -4.07 30.44 -3.53
C GLN A 148 -3.91 30.69 -2.03
N ALA A 149 -4.86 30.18 -1.23
CA ALA A 149 -4.84 30.27 0.22
C ALA A 149 -4.05 29.12 0.90
N ASP A 150 -3.44 28.21 0.13
CA ASP A 150 -2.77 26.98 0.60
C ASP A 150 -3.70 26.08 1.47
N THR A 151 -5.00 26.19 1.25
CA THR A 151 -6.04 25.44 1.97
C THR A 151 -6.64 24.30 1.15
N LEU A 152 -6.02 23.95 0.00
CA LEU A 152 -6.40 22.77 -0.75
C LEU A 152 -6.35 21.55 0.16
N SER A 153 -7.51 20.91 0.27
CA SER A 153 -7.64 19.65 1.01
C SER A 153 -6.55 18.68 0.57
N ALA A 154 -5.80 18.16 1.53
CA ALA A 154 -4.82 17.13 1.22
C ALA A 154 -5.55 15.97 0.52
N ILE A 155 -5.25 15.74 -0.75
CA ILE A 155 -5.84 14.63 -1.51
C ILE A 155 -5.34 13.30 -0.97
N PRO A 156 -6.13 12.21 -1.08
CA PRO A 156 -5.68 10.89 -0.69
C PRO A 156 -4.39 10.48 -1.41
N VAL A 157 -3.57 9.71 -0.72
CA VAL A 157 -2.29 9.24 -1.25
C VAL A 157 -2.29 7.72 -1.25
N PHE A 158 -1.81 7.12 -2.34
CA PHE A 158 -1.59 5.69 -2.45
C PHE A 158 -0.10 5.39 -2.58
N ALA A 159 0.30 4.21 -2.07
CA ALA A 159 1.63 3.63 -2.26
C ALA A 159 1.48 2.13 -2.47
N ALA A 160 2.43 1.50 -3.16
CA ALA A 160 2.47 0.05 -3.30
C ALA A 160 3.86 -0.49 -3.01
N GLU A 161 3.90 -1.57 -2.27
CA GLU A 161 5.11 -2.35 -1.99
C GLU A 161 4.96 -3.72 -2.65
N MET A 162 6.05 -4.24 -3.16
CA MET A 162 6.06 -5.55 -3.80
C MET A 162 7.18 -6.41 -3.22
N LYS A 163 6.86 -7.66 -2.97
CA LYS A 163 7.84 -8.71 -2.70
C LYS A 163 7.51 -9.95 -3.53
N VAL A 164 8.51 -10.77 -3.81
CA VAL A 164 8.30 -12.09 -4.38
C VAL A 164 8.50 -13.11 -3.27
N GLU A 165 7.47 -13.93 -3.06
CA GLU A 165 7.55 -15.13 -2.25
C GLU A 165 7.88 -16.29 -3.19
N SER A 166 8.97 -16.99 -2.95
CA SER A 166 9.35 -18.16 -3.73
C SER A 166 9.38 -19.40 -2.85
N GLY A 167 8.53 -20.37 -3.17
CA GLY A 167 8.79 -21.75 -2.84
C GLY A 167 9.74 -22.36 -3.89
N GLY A 168 10.38 -23.47 -3.58
CA GLY A 168 11.22 -24.17 -4.57
C GLY A 168 10.41 -24.49 -5.83
N CYS A 169 10.96 -24.10 -6.96
CA CYS A 169 10.49 -24.51 -8.28
C CYS A 169 11.69 -25.19 -8.91
N ASP A 170 11.62 -26.49 -8.94
CA ASP A 170 12.56 -27.36 -9.65
C ASP A 170 12.22 -27.40 -11.14
#